data_d286f256d1ade91efda3e737c84b83f4
#
_entry.id   d286f256d1ade91efda3e737c84b83f4
#
_cell.length_a   1.000
_cell.length_b   1.000
_cell.length_c   1.000
_cell.angle_alpha   90.00
_cell.angle_beta   90.00
_cell.angle_gamma   90.00
#
_symmetry.space_group_name_H-M   'P 1'
#
loop_
_entity.id
_entity.type
_entity.pdbx_description
1 polymer ?
#
loop_
_entity_poly.entity_id
_entity_poly.type
_entity_poly.pdbx_seq_one_letter_code
_entity_poly.pdbx_strand_id
1 'polypeptide(L)'
;ANTVDEKHPLDAVWKSGAEAVATVKQFAAAEGFALHVRSSGGSSRTLSCTCVGCPVQIHLRKRQTDSTWHVTSNILEHVNCTSCPKLSAALIANVAGFRDAITVQRDIGVKALVNLAQDLTGTYSTSNVIRSAKQRVLDSMDENWEHGFQLIEPFLNGVKALNAGTI
;
A
#
# COMPACT_ATOMS: atom_id res chain seq x y z
N ALA A 1 9.64 27.26 10.71
CA ALA A 1 9.24 26.47 9.54
C ALA A 1 10.08 25.21 9.54
N ASN A 2 9.51 24.08 10.05
CA ASN A 2 10.15 22.76 9.96
C ASN A 2 9.87 22.22 8.56
N THR A 3 10.81 22.36 7.65
CA THR A 3 10.87 21.53 6.45
C THR A 3 11.27 20.15 6.91
N VAL A 4 10.29 19.25 7.04
CA VAL A 4 10.55 17.81 7.09
C VAL A 4 11.16 17.49 5.73
N ASP A 5 12.43 17.07 5.72
CA ASP A 5 13.12 16.55 4.55
C ASP A 5 12.38 15.24 4.15
N GLU A 6 11.38 15.37 3.30
CA GLU A 6 10.63 14.23 2.77
C GLU A 6 11.58 13.48 1.84
N LYS A 7 12.25 12.48 2.40
CA LYS A 7 13.16 11.60 1.67
C LYS A 7 12.41 10.98 0.50
N HIS A 8 12.95 11.16 -0.71
CA HIS A 8 12.33 10.63 -1.93
C HIS A 8 12.03 9.11 -1.74
N PRO A 9 10.84 8.61 -2.12
CA PRO A 9 10.46 7.22 -1.89
C PRO A 9 11.46 6.18 -2.42
N LEU A 10 12.20 6.52 -3.48
CA LEU A 10 13.23 5.66 -4.06
C LEU A 10 14.57 5.67 -3.28
N ASP A 11 14.77 6.60 -2.34
CA ASP A 11 15.95 6.65 -1.45
C ASP A 11 15.75 5.84 -0.17
N ALA A 12 14.58 5.20 -0.03
CA ALA A 12 14.26 4.38 1.12
C ALA A 12 15.05 3.08 1.14
N VAL A 13 15.17 2.51 2.34
CA VAL A 13 15.79 1.22 2.58
C VAL A 13 14.74 0.31 3.22
N TRP A 14 14.59 -0.92 2.71
CA TRP A 14 13.54 -1.85 3.13
C TRP A 14 14.13 -3.13 3.73
N LYS A 15 13.39 -3.73 4.65
CA LYS A 15 13.78 -5.00 5.29
C LYS A 15 13.57 -6.21 4.38
N SER A 16 12.64 -6.13 3.44
CA SER A 16 12.33 -7.22 2.52
C SER A 16 12.17 -6.76 1.07
N GLY A 17 12.48 -7.66 0.13
CA GLY A 17 12.27 -7.36 -1.29
C GLY A 17 10.79 -7.25 -1.68
N ALA A 18 9.88 -7.85 -0.91
CA ALA A 18 8.45 -7.70 -1.12
C ALA A 18 7.98 -6.29 -0.74
N GLU A 19 8.43 -5.78 0.40
CA GLU A 19 8.17 -4.42 0.86
C GLU A 19 8.72 -3.38 -0.14
N ALA A 20 9.97 -3.54 -0.58
CA ALA A 20 10.59 -2.69 -1.59
C ALA A 20 9.77 -2.63 -2.88
N VAL A 21 9.33 -3.78 -3.39
CA VAL A 21 8.49 -3.85 -4.59
C VAL A 21 7.14 -3.16 -4.38
N ALA A 22 6.52 -3.33 -3.22
CA ALA A 22 5.23 -2.70 -2.89
C ALA A 22 5.36 -1.18 -2.87
N THR A 23 6.38 -0.64 -2.17
CA THR A 23 6.64 0.80 -2.08
C THR A 23 6.93 1.41 -3.45
N VAL A 24 7.79 0.77 -4.25
CA VAL A 24 8.11 1.25 -5.61
C VAL A 24 6.89 1.23 -6.53
N LYS A 25 6.00 0.25 -6.40
CA LYS A 25 4.74 0.22 -7.15
C LYS A 25 3.75 1.31 -6.70
N GLN A 26 3.72 1.61 -5.39
CA GLN A 26 2.92 2.73 -4.87
C GLN A 26 3.43 4.07 -5.40
N PHE A 27 4.74 4.28 -5.38
CA PHE A 27 5.37 5.44 -5.99
C PHE A 27 4.98 5.58 -7.46
N ALA A 28 5.14 4.52 -8.26
CA ALA A 28 4.77 4.54 -9.69
C ALA A 28 3.29 4.87 -9.91
N ALA A 29 2.40 4.32 -9.07
CA ALA A 29 0.97 4.61 -9.14
C ALA A 29 0.66 6.08 -8.82
N ALA A 30 1.35 6.68 -7.83
CA ALA A 30 1.23 8.10 -7.51
C ALA A 30 1.72 9.00 -8.66
N GLU A 31 2.79 8.59 -9.35
CA GLU A 31 3.32 9.27 -10.54
C GLU A 31 2.52 8.98 -11.83
N GLY A 32 1.44 8.20 -11.75
CA GLY A 32 0.53 7.94 -12.87
C GLY A 32 0.97 6.84 -13.84
N PHE A 33 1.88 5.94 -13.45
CA PHE A 33 2.29 4.81 -14.29
C PHE A 33 2.28 3.47 -13.55
N ALA A 34 2.32 2.36 -14.31
CA ALA A 34 2.28 1.02 -13.75
C ALA A 34 3.59 0.27 -13.99
N LEU A 35 4.03 -0.45 -12.96
CA LEU A 35 5.22 -1.31 -13.01
C LEU A 35 4.84 -2.77 -12.81
N HIS A 36 5.52 -3.64 -13.56
CA HIS A 36 5.52 -5.09 -13.32
C HIS A 36 6.92 -5.58 -12.95
N VAL A 37 6.99 -6.68 -12.23
CA VAL A 37 8.27 -7.32 -11.92
C VAL A 37 8.73 -8.09 -13.15
N ARG A 38 9.78 -7.61 -13.80
CA ARG A 38 10.38 -8.23 -14.99
C ARG A 38 11.28 -9.40 -14.63
N SER A 39 12.07 -9.26 -13.58
CA SER A 39 12.92 -10.32 -13.06
C SER A 39 12.96 -10.29 -11.54
N SER A 40 13.04 -11.49 -10.94
CA SER A 40 13.08 -11.66 -9.50
C SER A 40 14.10 -12.72 -9.14
N GLY A 41 15.19 -12.33 -8.50
CA GLY A 41 16.21 -13.20 -7.94
C GLY A 41 16.25 -13.10 -6.41
N GLY A 42 17.04 -13.96 -5.76
CA GLY A 42 17.19 -13.95 -4.30
C GLY A 42 17.73 -12.64 -3.73
N SER A 43 18.58 -11.94 -4.50
CA SER A 43 19.25 -10.70 -4.07
C SER A 43 18.97 -9.49 -4.97
N SER A 44 18.20 -9.65 -6.04
CA SER A 44 17.88 -8.57 -6.98
C SER A 44 16.49 -8.70 -7.54
N ARG A 45 15.88 -7.55 -7.87
CA ARG A 45 14.60 -7.47 -8.59
C ARG A 45 14.64 -6.31 -9.56
N THR A 46 14.05 -6.50 -10.72
CA THR A 46 13.90 -5.45 -11.72
C THR A 46 12.42 -5.22 -11.98
N LEU A 47 11.97 -3.99 -11.81
CA LEU A 47 10.65 -3.55 -12.20
C LEU A 47 10.74 -2.76 -13.50
N SER A 48 9.78 -2.97 -14.39
CA SER A 48 9.70 -2.27 -15.67
C SER A 48 8.29 -1.74 -15.91
N CYS A 49 8.16 -0.70 -16.72
CA CYS A 49 6.86 -0.21 -17.15
C CYS A 49 6.05 -1.34 -17.81
N THR A 50 4.73 -1.33 -17.62
CA THR A 50 3.82 -2.29 -18.25
C THR A 50 3.67 -2.08 -19.77
N CYS A 51 4.06 -0.92 -20.29
CA CYS A 51 4.09 -0.66 -21.73
C CYS A 51 5.29 -1.32 -22.39
N VAL A 52 5.02 -2.05 -23.47
CA VAL A 52 6.07 -2.67 -24.30
C VAL A 52 6.92 -1.57 -24.94
N GLY A 53 8.25 -1.70 -24.85
CA GLY A 53 9.20 -0.74 -25.44
C GLY A 53 9.44 0.50 -24.59
N CYS A 54 8.75 0.70 -23.47
CA CYS A 54 9.05 1.79 -22.55
C CYS A 54 10.36 1.53 -21.79
N PRO A 55 11.31 2.51 -21.74
CA PRO A 55 12.61 2.33 -21.11
C PRO A 55 12.56 2.34 -19.58
N VAL A 56 11.43 2.72 -18.97
CA VAL A 56 11.31 2.83 -17.51
C VAL A 56 11.64 1.52 -16.83
N GLN A 57 12.67 1.59 -15.99
CA GLN A 57 13.13 0.47 -15.16
C GLN A 57 13.62 0.96 -13.81
N ILE A 58 13.36 0.17 -12.78
CA ILE A 58 13.88 0.38 -11.42
C ILE A 58 14.52 -0.92 -10.97
N HIS A 59 15.78 -0.86 -10.58
CA HIS A 59 16.55 -1.98 -10.09
C HIS A 59 16.66 -1.93 -8.57
N LEU A 60 16.19 -2.99 -7.93
CA LEU A 60 16.29 -3.23 -6.51
C LEU A 60 17.36 -4.28 -6.23
N ARG A 61 18.20 -4.05 -5.23
CA ARG A 61 19.22 -5.00 -4.81
C ARG A 61 19.26 -5.13 -3.30
N LYS A 62 19.50 -6.37 -2.85
CA LYS A 62 19.75 -6.67 -1.45
C LYS A 62 21.22 -6.37 -1.14
N ARG A 63 21.46 -5.54 -0.11
CA ARG A 63 22.80 -5.27 0.40
C ARG A 63 23.29 -6.47 1.19
N GLN A 64 24.53 -6.90 0.99
CA GLN A 64 25.07 -8.07 1.66
C GLN A 64 25.41 -7.83 3.13
N THR A 65 25.76 -6.58 3.48
CA THR A 65 26.22 -6.19 4.82
C THR A 65 25.13 -6.25 5.89
N ASP A 66 23.93 -5.78 5.55
CA ASP A 66 22.80 -5.62 6.48
C ASP A 66 21.51 -6.31 6.03
N SER A 67 21.59 -7.02 4.91
CA SER A 67 20.44 -7.72 4.30
C SER A 67 19.27 -6.81 3.89
N THR A 68 19.46 -5.51 3.85
CA THR A 68 18.45 -4.54 3.45
C THR A 68 18.34 -4.41 1.93
N TRP A 69 17.19 -3.95 1.46
CA TRP A 69 16.92 -3.69 0.04
C TRP A 69 16.96 -2.20 -0.24
N HIS A 70 17.49 -1.82 -1.40
CA HIS A 70 17.59 -0.42 -1.84
C HIS A 70 17.53 -0.35 -3.38
N VAL A 71 17.22 0.82 -3.91
CA VAL A 71 17.29 1.10 -5.34
C VAL A 71 18.76 1.31 -5.72
N THR A 72 19.25 0.58 -6.72
CA THR A 72 20.62 0.73 -7.24
C THR A 72 20.68 1.60 -8.49
N SER A 73 19.63 1.58 -9.28
CA SER A 73 19.48 2.43 -10.45
C SER A 73 18.02 2.57 -10.84
N ASN A 74 17.66 3.69 -11.44
CA ASN A 74 16.35 3.92 -11.99
C ASN A 74 16.43 4.68 -13.31
N ILE A 75 15.50 4.40 -14.21
CA ILE A 75 15.19 5.16 -15.42
C ILE A 75 13.70 5.45 -15.32
N LEU A 76 13.32 6.70 -15.16
CA LEU A 76 11.92 7.11 -14.93
C LEU A 76 11.31 7.83 -16.14
N GLU A 77 12.10 8.09 -17.17
CA GLU A 77 11.61 8.76 -18.37
C GLU A 77 10.78 7.81 -19.23
N HIS A 78 9.52 8.17 -19.44
CA HIS A 78 8.61 7.44 -20.31
C HIS A 78 8.74 7.90 -21.75
N VAL A 79 8.87 6.95 -22.67
CA VAL A 79 8.89 7.21 -24.11
C VAL A 79 7.72 6.47 -24.75
N ASN A 80 6.84 7.23 -25.43
CA ASN A 80 5.67 6.68 -26.13
C ASN A 80 4.81 5.73 -25.28
N CYS A 81 4.65 6.07 -24.01
CA CYS A 81 4.00 5.23 -23.03
C CYS A 81 2.61 5.77 -22.69
N THR A 82 1.59 4.96 -22.90
CA THR A 82 0.20 5.24 -22.53
C THR A 82 -0.27 4.37 -21.36
N SER A 83 0.67 3.83 -20.56
CA SER A 83 0.28 2.93 -19.46
C SER A 83 -0.39 3.73 -18.34
N CYS A 84 -1.66 3.44 -18.15
CA CYS A 84 -2.34 3.83 -16.93
C CYS A 84 -1.98 2.85 -15.80
N PRO A 85 -1.84 3.30 -14.56
CA PRO A 85 -1.59 2.40 -13.44
C PRO A 85 -2.74 1.40 -13.31
N LYS A 86 -2.41 0.10 -13.38
CA LYS A 86 -3.38 -0.94 -12.99
C LYS A 86 -3.40 -1.01 -11.47
N LEU A 87 -4.37 -0.35 -10.87
CA LEU A 87 -4.54 -0.38 -9.43
C LEU A 87 -4.94 -1.77 -8.97
N SER A 88 -4.14 -2.38 -8.12
CA SER A 88 -4.52 -3.61 -7.43
C SER A 88 -5.48 -3.30 -6.27
N ALA A 89 -6.26 -4.31 -5.85
CA ALA A 89 -7.13 -4.18 -4.68
C ALA A 89 -6.37 -3.76 -3.41
N ALA A 90 -5.11 -4.22 -3.26
CA ALA A 90 -4.27 -3.84 -2.12
C ALA A 90 -3.87 -2.35 -2.16
N LEU A 91 -3.55 -1.82 -3.35
CA LEU A 91 -3.22 -0.40 -3.50
C LEU A 91 -4.42 0.48 -3.18
N ILE A 92 -5.60 0.15 -3.74
CA ILE A 92 -6.83 0.90 -3.50
C ILE A 92 -7.22 0.85 -2.02
N ALA A 93 -7.12 -0.31 -1.36
CA ALA A 93 -7.42 -0.47 0.06
C ALA A 93 -6.52 0.38 0.96
N ASN A 94 -5.35 0.79 0.50
CA ASN A 94 -4.42 1.65 1.24
C ASN A 94 -4.62 3.15 0.96
N VAL A 95 -5.49 3.53 0.02
CA VAL A 95 -5.84 4.94 -0.20
C VAL A 95 -6.68 5.46 0.96
N ALA A 96 -6.19 6.49 1.67
CA ALA A 96 -6.82 6.98 2.90
C ALA A 96 -8.30 7.32 2.69
N GLY A 97 -8.66 8.14 1.73
CA GLY A 97 -10.06 8.51 1.46
C GLY A 97 -10.96 7.33 1.08
N PHE A 98 -10.42 6.27 0.48
CA PHE A 98 -11.16 5.04 0.19
C PHE A 98 -11.44 4.24 1.48
N ARG A 99 -10.46 4.13 2.37
CA ARG A 99 -10.61 3.50 3.69
C ARG A 99 -11.61 4.26 4.55
N ASP A 100 -11.47 5.58 4.62
CA ASP A 100 -12.32 6.45 5.43
C ASP A 100 -13.80 6.33 5.03
N ALA A 101 -14.08 6.31 3.72
CA ALA A 101 -15.44 6.12 3.21
C ALA A 101 -16.06 4.80 3.67
N ILE A 102 -15.30 3.70 3.68
CA ILE A 102 -15.76 2.39 4.15
C ILE A 102 -15.89 2.36 5.68
N THR A 103 -14.99 3.03 6.39
CA THR A 103 -15.03 3.12 7.85
C THR A 103 -16.29 3.86 8.32
N VAL A 104 -16.65 4.95 7.63
CA VAL A 104 -17.85 5.74 7.92
C VAL A 104 -19.13 4.99 7.52
N GLN A 105 -19.10 4.31 6.37
CA GLN A 105 -20.26 3.62 5.84
C GLN A 105 -19.87 2.23 5.30
N ARG A 106 -19.97 1.19 6.15
CA ARG A 106 -19.58 -0.19 5.79
C ARG A 106 -20.37 -0.79 4.63
N ASP A 107 -21.63 -0.41 4.47
CA ASP A 107 -22.56 -0.89 3.44
C ASP A 107 -22.49 -0.09 2.13
N ILE A 108 -21.58 0.90 2.03
CA ILE A 108 -21.40 1.71 0.82
C ILE A 108 -21.35 0.84 -0.45
N GLY A 109 -22.15 1.21 -1.44
CA GLY A 109 -22.31 0.44 -2.66
C GLY A 109 -21.05 0.42 -3.53
N VAL A 110 -20.78 -0.71 -4.21
CA VAL A 110 -19.59 -0.88 -5.06
C VAL A 110 -19.52 0.19 -6.15
N LYS A 111 -20.66 0.61 -6.73
CA LYS A 111 -20.68 1.66 -7.77
C LYS A 111 -20.19 3.00 -7.24
N ALA A 112 -20.57 3.38 -6.04
CA ALA A 112 -20.10 4.60 -5.38
C ALA A 112 -18.59 4.53 -5.13
N LEU A 113 -18.11 3.36 -4.67
CA LEU A 113 -16.67 3.13 -4.44
C LEU A 113 -15.85 3.12 -5.73
N VAL A 114 -16.40 2.68 -6.88
CA VAL A 114 -15.72 2.78 -8.19
C VAL A 114 -15.50 4.25 -8.55
N ASN A 115 -16.52 5.09 -8.42
CA ASN A 115 -16.40 6.51 -8.69
C ASN A 115 -15.41 7.18 -7.74
N LEU A 116 -15.54 6.92 -6.45
CA LEU A 116 -14.61 7.45 -5.43
C LEU A 116 -13.16 7.05 -5.70
N ALA A 117 -12.91 5.78 -6.01
CA ALA A 117 -11.55 5.31 -6.33
C ALA A 117 -11.00 6.00 -7.58
N GLN A 118 -11.83 6.22 -8.59
CA GLN A 118 -11.44 6.96 -9.80
C GLN A 118 -11.12 8.43 -9.49
N ASP A 119 -11.93 9.08 -8.66
CA ASP A 119 -11.70 10.48 -8.26
C ASP A 119 -10.41 10.63 -7.44
N LEU A 120 -10.13 9.68 -6.54
CA LEU A 120 -8.95 9.70 -5.69
C LEU A 120 -7.65 9.33 -6.42
N THR A 121 -7.73 8.48 -7.45
CA THR A 121 -6.53 7.90 -8.08
C THR A 121 -6.33 8.31 -9.54
N GLY A 122 -7.32 9.00 -10.12
CA GLY A 122 -7.32 9.35 -11.55
C GLY A 122 -7.42 8.13 -12.49
N THR A 123 -7.63 6.92 -11.96
CA THR A 123 -7.56 5.67 -12.73
C THR A 123 -8.80 4.82 -12.54
N TYR A 124 -9.36 4.35 -13.65
CA TYR A 124 -10.51 3.45 -13.62
C TYR A 124 -10.13 2.07 -13.06
N SER A 125 -10.95 1.58 -12.15
CA SER A 125 -10.84 0.24 -11.58
C SER A 125 -12.13 -0.56 -11.77
N THR A 126 -11.99 -1.85 -12.07
CA THR A 126 -13.16 -2.72 -12.26
C THR A 126 -13.89 -2.98 -10.95
N SER A 127 -15.20 -3.24 -11.02
CA SER A 127 -16.00 -3.55 -9.83
C SER A 127 -15.47 -4.74 -9.03
N ASN A 128 -14.82 -5.71 -9.66
CA ASN A 128 -14.23 -6.86 -8.97
C ASN A 128 -13.01 -6.45 -8.12
N VAL A 129 -12.15 -5.58 -8.66
CA VAL A 129 -11.00 -5.03 -7.92
C VAL A 129 -11.49 -4.20 -6.74
N ILE A 130 -12.54 -3.38 -6.93
CA ILE A 130 -13.14 -2.56 -5.87
C ILE A 130 -13.79 -3.43 -4.79
N ARG A 131 -14.51 -4.52 -5.15
CA ARG A 131 -15.04 -5.48 -4.15
C ARG A 131 -13.93 -6.09 -3.31
N SER A 132 -12.85 -6.54 -3.97
CA SER A 132 -11.70 -7.10 -3.26
C SER A 132 -11.00 -6.07 -2.38
N ALA A 133 -10.91 -4.81 -2.81
CA ALA A 133 -10.36 -3.72 -2.01
C ALA A 133 -11.24 -3.43 -0.79
N LYS A 134 -12.58 -3.33 -0.98
CA LYS A 134 -13.54 -3.16 0.12
C LYS A 134 -13.41 -4.29 1.14
N GLN A 135 -13.37 -5.55 0.70
CA GLN A 135 -13.24 -6.68 1.61
C GLN A 135 -11.96 -6.62 2.43
N ARG A 136 -10.82 -6.27 1.82
CA ARG A 136 -9.54 -6.09 2.55
C ARG A 136 -9.60 -5.02 3.63
N VAL A 137 -10.31 -3.91 3.38
CA VAL A 137 -10.52 -2.86 4.39
C VAL A 137 -11.37 -3.41 5.53
N LEU A 138 -12.48 -4.10 5.22
CA LEU A 138 -13.37 -4.68 6.24
C LEU A 138 -12.64 -5.73 7.08
N ASP A 139 -11.90 -6.65 6.46
CA ASP A 139 -11.11 -7.67 7.15
C ASP A 139 -10.11 -7.03 8.12
N SER A 140 -9.40 -5.97 7.68
CA SER A 140 -8.46 -5.24 8.54
C SER A 140 -9.11 -4.52 9.72
N MET A 141 -10.39 -4.13 9.57
CA MET A 141 -11.17 -3.54 10.66
C MET A 141 -11.61 -4.61 11.66
N ASP A 142 -12.03 -5.78 11.17
CA ASP A 142 -12.50 -6.87 12.02
C ASP A 142 -11.34 -7.49 12.82
N GLU A 143 -10.14 -7.65 12.23
CA GLU A 143 -8.92 -8.05 12.96
C GLU A 143 -8.59 -7.06 14.09
N ASN A 144 -8.71 -5.75 13.86
CA ASN A 144 -8.51 -4.74 14.89
C ASN A 144 -9.56 -4.82 16.02
N TRP A 145 -10.81 -5.17 15.69
CA TRP A 145 -11.87 -5.37 16.69
C TRP A 145 -11.58 -6.58 17.57
N GLU A 146 -11.24 -7.72 17.01
CA GLU A 146 -10.90 -8.93 17.77
C GLU A 146 -9.73 -8.67 18.72
N HIS A 147 -8.68 -7.97 18.25
CA HIS A 147 -7.57 -7.57 19.11
C HIS A 147 -8.02 -6.62 20.24
N GLY A 148 -8.93 -5.68 19.94
CA GLY A 148 -9.52 -4.78 20.93
C GLY A 148 -10.27 -5.55 22.04
N PHE A 149 -11.05 -6.56 21.69
CA PHE A 149 -11.74 -7.40 22.66
C PHE A 149 -10.80 -8.20 23.56
N GLN A 150 -9.68 -8.69 23.05
CA GLN A 150 -8.69 -9.39 23.86
C GLN A 150 -8.05 -8.51 24.94
N LEU A 151 -8.08 -7.19 24.79
CA LEU A 151 -7.58 -6.23 25.78
C LEU A 151 -8.60 -5.88 26.88
N ILE A 152 -9.88 -6.20 26.71
CA ILE A 152 -10.93 -5.83 27.67
C ILE A 152 -10.72 -6.57 29.01
N GLU A 153 -10.45 -7.86 28.98
CA GLU A 153 -10.26 -8.65 30.19
C GLU A 153 -9.03 -8.21 31.02
N PRO A 154 -7.83 -8.01 30.43
CA PRO A 154 -6.71 -7.40 31.14
C PRO A 154 -7.01 -6.00 31.70
N PHE A 155 -7.74 -5.17 30.95
CA PHE A 155 -8.15 -3.84 31.40
C PHE A 155 -9.08 -3.91 32.62
N LEU A 156 -10.12 -4.76 32.57
CA LEU A 156 -11.05 -4.96 33.69
C LEU A 156 -10.35 -5.52 34.95
N ASN A 157 -9.40 -6.42 34.76
CA ASN A 157 -8.58 -6.94 35.85
C ASN A 157 -7.69 -5.87 36.47
N GLY A 158 -7.12 -4.98 35.65
CA GLY A 158 -6.38 -3.80 36.12
C GLY A 158 -7.26 -2.83 36.91
N VAL A 159 -8.47 -2.54 36.44
CA VAL A 159 -9.45 -1.69 37.14
C VAL A 159 -9.86 -2.31 38.49
N LYS A 160 -10.14 -3.62 38.54
CA LYS A 160 -10.45 -4.34 39.78
C LYS A 160 -9.31 -4.29 40.77
N ALA A 161 -8.07 -4.46 40.32
CA ALA A 161 -6.89 -4.39 41.18
C ALA A 161 -6.67 -2.99 41.77
N LEU A 162 -6.95 -1.93 41.01
CA LEU A 162 -6.84 -0.53 41.45
C LEU A 162 -8.00 -0.11 42.38
N ASN A 163 -9.15 -0.75 42.28
CA ASN A 163 -10.36 -0.45 43.05
C ASN A 163 -10.75 -1.61 44.00
N ALA A 164 -9.78 -2.22 44.64
CA ALA A 164 -9.97 -3.37 45.56
C ALA A 164 -10.74 -3.01 46.85
N GLY A 165 -11.79 -2.26 46.76
CA GLY A 165 -12.68 -1.87 47.85
C GLY A 165 -14.07 -1.39 47.40
N THR A 166 -14.35 -1.43 46.11
CA THR A 166 -15.63 -0.98 45.55
C THR A 166 -16.39 -2.21 45.06
N ILE A 167 -17.04 -2.91 45.97
CA ILE A 167 -18.21 -3.80 45.73
C ILE A 167 -19.33 -3.31 46.58
#